data_8344c938237dfa605320c5188d17bcaf
#
_entry.id   8344c938237dfa605320c5188d17bcaf
#
_cell.length_a   1.000
_cell.length_b   1.000
_cell.length_c   1.000
_cell.angle_alpha   90.00
_cell.angle_beta   90.00
_cell.angle_gamma   90.00
#
_symmetry.space_group_name_H-M   'P 1'
#
loop_
_entity.id
_entity.type
_entity.pdbx_description
1 polymer ?
#
loop_
_entity_poly.entity_id
_entity_poly.type
_entity_poly.pdbx_seq_one_letter_code
_entity_poly.pdbx_strand_id
1 'polypeptide(L)'
;NQTLRTPELALTYTDEGKGGVSRNMHRWARQYKLHNGMAVRDVLLNSWEGVYLDITEEKMLKLMDGVKQLGGELFVMDDGWFASDKYNRDKDNAALGDWNVDRRKLPNGLQHLNDYAKQHGLKFGIWIEPEMGNWKASELYDKHPDWFLQNTGVEPVQQRGGTQARLDLCNPKVQDFVVGVVDRLMTDCPELAYIKWDDNAITANYGSTYLGSDRQSQIYTGYHLALRKVLERIRAKYPDLVIQGCASGGGRVNYGLLPYFDEFWTSDNTDALQRVYIQWGTSQFFPANAMAAHVSAAPNHQTQRTIPLKFRFDVAEAGRLGIEMRPSDFTTKQLAFAQQAVEDYKRLRPVIQLGDLYRLLSPYEQGGVAASHMYVSA
;
A
#
# COMPACT_ATOMS: atom_id res chain seq x y z
N ASN A 1 8.40 -9.29 -41.03
CA ASN A 1 9.05 -9.84 -39.84
C ASN A 1 8.28 -9.36 -38.59
N GLN A 2 7.82 -10.30 -37.80
CA GLN A 2 7.21 -10.01 -36.51
C GLN A 2 8.23 -10.31 -35.39
N THR A 3 8.36 -9.42 -34.40
CA THR A 3 9.25 -9.59 -33.25
C THR A 3 8.39 -9.71 -32.02
N LEU A 4 8.52 -10.79 -31.26
CA LEU A 4 7.95 -10.96 -29.93
C LEU A 4 9.03 -10.67 -28.90
N ARG A 5 8.77 -9.71 -27.99
CA ARG A 5 9.62 -9.45 -26.84
C ARG A 5 8.95 -10.02 -25.60
N THR A 6 9.57 -11.03 -25.00
CA THR A 6 9.10 -11.62 -23.75
C THR A 6 9.53 -10.76 -22.54
N PRO A 7 8.85 -10.87 -21.38
CA PRO A 7 9.40 -10.38 -20.12
C PRO A 7 10.73 -11.05 -19.78
N GLU A 8 11.53 -10.41 -18.93
CA GLU A 8 12.72 -11.03 -18.36
C GLU A 8 12.34 -12.26 -17.54
N LEU A 9 13.15 -13.31 -17.67
CA LEU A 9 13.07 -14.52 -16.85
C LEU A 9 14.28 -14.59 -15.94
N ALA A 10 14.05 -14.65 -14.63
CA ALA A 10 15.09 -14.91 -13.65
C ALA A 10 15.06 -16.39 -13.24
N LEU A 11 16.21 -17.03 -13.25
CA LEU A 11 16.40 -18.41 -12.83
C LEU A 11 17.40 -18.45 -11.66
N THR A 12 17.16 -19.33 -10.72
CA THR A 12 18.11 -19.62 -9.64
C THR A 12 18.24 -21.13 -9.43
N TYR A 13 19.39 -21.52 -8.96
CA TYR A 13 19.69 -22.91 -8.56
C TYR A 13 20.32 -22.92 -7.17
N THR A 14 20.02 -23.92 -6.38
CA THR A 14 20.62 -24.18 -5.07
C THR A 14 20.40 -25.64 -4.68
N ASP A 15 21.29 -26.19 -3.89
CA ASP A 15 21.17 -27.50 -3.23
C ASP A 15 20.54 -27.41 -1.81
N GLU A 16 20.23 -26.18 -1.35
CA GLU A 16 19.61 -25.93 -0.03
C GLU A 16 18.07 -25.99 -0.08
N GLY A 17 17.48 -26.62 -1.09
CA GLY A 17 16.03 -26.81 -1.24
C GLY A 17 15.26 -25.49 -1.40
N LYS A 18 13.95 -25.52 -1.09
CA LYS A 18 13.05 -24.36 -1.27
C LYS A 18 13.50 -23.13 -0.47
N GLY A 19 14.09 -23.32 0.71
CA GLY A 19 14.62 -22.24 1.51
C GLY A 19 15.76 -21.49 0.82
N GLY A 20 16.69 -22.20 0.19
CA GLY A 20 17.78 -21.64 -0.60
C GLY A 20 17.27 -20.85 -1.80
N VAL A 21 16.31 -21.41 -2.56
CA VAL A 21 15.63 -20.68 -3.66
C VAL A 21 15.05 -19.35 -3.16
N SER A 22 14.32 -19.39 -2.05
CA SER A 22 13.70 -18.21 -1.45
C SER A 22 14.72 -17.13 -1.09
N ARG A 23 15.81 -17.51 -0.40
CA ARG A 23 16.89 -16.58 -0.01
C ARG A 23 17.58 -15.97 -1.22
N ASN A 24 17.88 -16.77 -2.25
CA ASN A 24 18.46 -16.27 -3.49
C ASN A 24 17.55 -15.22 -4.18
N MET A 25 16.23 -15.51 -4.26
CA MET A 25 15.26 -14.56 -4.82
C MET A 25 15.13 -13.30 -3.97
N HIS A 26 15.16 -13.40 -2.63
CA HIS A 26 15.14 -12.24 -1.74
C HIS A 26 16.35 -11.33 -1.94
N ARG A 27 17.57 -11.91 -1.96
CA ARG A 27 18.82 -11.16 -2.18
C ARG A 27 18.80 -10.49 -3.54
N TRP A 28 18.42 -11.23 -4.60
CA TRP A 28 18.30 -10.70 -5.94
C TRP A 28 17.25 -9.60 -6.05
N ALA A 29 16.07 -9.78 -5.42
CA ALA A 29 15.03 -8.77 -5.39
C ALA A 29 15.51 -7.48 -4.72
N ARG A 30 16.11 -7.56 -3.52
CA ARG A 30 16.64 -6.40 -2.81
C ARG A 30 17.72 -5.66 -3.60
N GLN A 31 18.63 -6.42 -4.21
CA GLN A 31 19.81 -5.82 -4.86
C GLN A 31 19.50 -5.24 -6.24
N TYR A 32 18.58 -5.83 -6.99
CA TYR A 32 18.44 -5.53 -8.43
C TYR A 32 17.01 -5.15 -8.87
N LYS A 33 15.99 -5.36 -8.07
CA LYS A 33 14.60 -5.14 -8.51
C LYS A 33 13.80 -4.20 -7.63
N LEU A 34 13.81 -4.40 -6.33
CA LEU A 34 13.02 -3.59 -5.41
C LEU A 34 13.58 -2.16 -5.36
N HIS A 35 12.70 -1.16 -5.53
CA HIS A 35 13.10 0.23 -5.38
C HIS A 35 13.64 0.45 -3.95
N ASN A 36 14.79 1.09 -3.83
CA ASN A 36 15.49 1.23 -2.54
C ASN A 36 15.56 -0.08 -1.74
N GLY A 37 15.81 -1.21 -2.42
CA GLY A 37 15.70 -2.55 -1.84
C GLY A 37 16.65 -2.83 -0.68
N MET A 38 17.73 -2.05 -0.52
CA MET A 38 18.66 -2.14 0.62
C MET A 38 18.35 -1.13 1.74
N ALA A 39 17.30 -0.31 1.59
CA ALA A 39 16.89 0.61 2.64
C ALA A 39 16.06 -0.10 3.72
N VAL A 40 16.32 0.25 4.97
CA VAL A 40 15.50 -0.14 6.11
C VAL A 40 14.24 0.72 6.14
N ARG A 41 13.09 0.10 6.32
CA ARG A 41 11.78 0.76 6.36
C ARG A 41 11.42 1.23 7.76
N ASP A 42 10.73 2.36 7.83
CA ASP A 42 10.25 2.97 9.08
C ASP A 42 9.11 2.17 9.72
N VAL A 43 8.98 2.30 11.05
CA VAL A 43 7.78 1.87 11.77
C VAL A 43 6.70 2.93 11.57
N LEU A 44 5.59 2.54 10.95
CA LEU A 44 4.51 3.48 10.66
C LEU A 44 3.23 3.22 11.47
N LEU A 45 2.38 4.24 11.52
CA LEU A 45 0.96 4.08 11.83
C LEU A 45 0.14 4.52 10.61
N ASN A 46 -0.78 3.65 10.20
CA ASN A 46 -1.78 3.95 9.18
C ASN A 46 -3.12 4.25 9.87
N SER A 47 -3.84 5.28 9.41
CA SER A 47 -5.06 5.73 10.05
C SER A 47 -6.30 4.87 9.74
N TRP A 48 -6.24 3.95 8.75
CA TRP A 48 -7.44 3.28 8.22
C TRP A 48 -8.27 2.59 9.30
N GLU A 49 -7.77 1.55 9.96
CA GLU A 49 -8.55 0.86 10.99
C GLU A 49 -8.72 1.68 12.29
N GLY A 50 -8.01 2.80 12.41
CA GLY A 50 -8.19 3.72 13.53
C GLY A 50 -9.43 4.59 13.40
N VAL A 51 -9.71 5.13 12.22
CA VAL A 51 -10.78 6.11 12.00
C VAL A 51 -11.56 5.90 10.69
N TYR A 52 -11.13 5.01 9.80
CA TYR A 52 -11.70 4.82 8.45
C TYR A 52 -11.84 6.15 7.71
N LEU A 53 -12.98 6.41 7.05
CA LEU A 53 -13.27 7.65 6.33
C LEU A 53 -13.58 8.85 7.24
N ASP A 54 -13.71 8.63 8.56
CA ASP A 54 -14.02 9.68 9.54
C ASP A 54 -12.76 10.47 9.92
N ILE A 55 -12.10 11.03 8.89
CA ILE A 55 -10.91 11.87 9.00
C ILE A 55 -11.33 13.27 9.45
N THR A 56 -10.64 13.78 10.47
CA THR A 56 -10.62 15.20 10.85
C THR A 56 -9.21 15.58 11.24
N GLU A 57 -8.86 16.85 11.12
CA GLU A 57 -7.54 17.36 11.53
C GLU A 57 -7.21 16.97 12.97
N GLU A 58 -8.15 17.17 13.91
CA GLU A 58 -7.97 16.80 15.32
C GLU A 58 -7.63 15.32 15.50
N LYS A 59 -8.32 14.42 14.79
CA LYS A 59 -8.05 12.98 14.86
C LYS A 59 -6.68 12.62 14.29
N MET A 60 -6.28 13.28 13.19
CA MET A 60 -4.95 13.05 12.58
C MET A 60 -3.84 13.47 13.55
N LEU A 61 -3.96 14.65 14.17
CA LEU A 61 -2.99 15.11 15.16
C LEU A 61 -2.91 14.17 16.37
N LYS A 62 -4.04 13.69 16.88
CA LYS A 62 -4.08 12.70 17.99
C LYS A 62 -3.42 11.37 17.61
N LEU A 63 -3.60 10.90 16.37
CA LEU A 63 -2.94 9.68 15.91
C LEU A 63 -1.43 9.89 15.77
N MET A 64 -0.98 11.06 15.32
CA MET A 64 0.45 11.42 15.28
C MET A 64 1.07 11.44 16.68
N ASP A 65 0.38 12.02 17.67
CA ASP A 65 0.81 11.96 19.08
C ASP A 65 0.94 10.51 19.56
N GLY A 66 -0.04 9.69 19.20
CA GLY A 66 -0.05 8.28 19.57
C GLY A 66 1.11 7.50 18.95
N VAL A 67 1.41 7.69 17.65
CA VAL A 67 2.53 7.00 17.01
C VAL A 67 3.88 7.47 17.56
N LYS A 68 4.03 8.76 17.85
CA LYS A 68 5.20 9.29 18.55
C LYS A 68 5.37 8.64 19.92
N GLN A 69 4.30 8.55 20.69
CA GLN A 69 4.32 7.92 22.03
C GLN A 69 4.76 6.45 21.95
N LEU A 70 4.39 5.73 20.89
CA LEU A 70 4.80 4.35 20.63
C LEU A 70 6.26 4.23 20.16
N GLY A 71 6.93 5.34 19.80
CA GLY A 71 8.26 5.32 19.21
C GLY A 71 8.26 5.03 17.70
N GLY A 72 7.12 5.17 17.02
CA GLY A 72 7.01 5.10 15.57
C GLY A 72 7.69 6.28 14.87
N GLU A 73 7.80 6.21 13.54
CA GLU A 73 8.62 7.15 12.75
C GLU A 73 7.86 7.79 11.59
N LEU A 74 6.74 7.20 11.18
CA LEU A 74 5.95 7.65 10.03
C LEU A 74 4.46 7.55 10.36
N PHE A 75 3.71 8.61 10.06
CA PHE A 75 2.25 8.60 10.08
C PHE A 75 1.72 8.64 8.65
N VAL A 76 0.78 7.74 8.32
CA VAL A 76 0.12 7.67 7.01
C VAL A 76 -1.37 7.92 7.17
N MET A 77 -1.84 9.02 6.58
CA MET A 77 -3.26 9.32 6.46
C MET A 77 -3.86 8.53 5.30
N ASP A 78 -4.80 7.64 5.60
CA ASP A 78 -5.46 6.77 4.61
C ASP A 78 -6.63 7.48 3.90
N ASP A 79 -7.51 6.73 3.21
CA ASP A 79 -8.65 7.23 2.42
C ASP A 79 -9.59 8.14 3.25
N GLY A 80 -10.16 9.14 2.61
CA GLY A 80 -11.17 10.02 3.22
C GLY A 80 -10.79 11.50 3.35
N TRP A 81 -9.60 11.90 2.92
CA TRP A 81 -9.06 13.27 3.09
C TRP A 81 -9.45 14.26 1.99
N PHE A 82 -9.98 13.79 0.88
CA PHE A 82 -10.21 14.57 -0.34
C PHE A 82 -11.70 14.79 -0.64
N ALA A 83 -11.99 15.80 -1.46
CA ALA A 83 -13.32 16.15 -1.94
C ALA A 83 -13.23 16.99 -3.22
N SER A 84 -14.39 17.31 -3.78
CA SER A 84 -14.58 18.38 -4.74
C SER A 84 -15.61 19.37 -4.22
N ASP A 85 -15.91 20.41 -5.00
CA ASP A 85 -16.98 21.36 -4.64
C ASP A 85 -18.36 20.70 -4.60
N LYS A 86 -18.54 19.63 -5.37
CA LYS A 86 -19.81 18.93 -5.52
C LYS A 86 -19.90 17.63 -4.71
N TYR A 87 -18.79 16.92 -4.52
CA TYR A 87 -18.77 15.59 -3.93
C TYR A 87 -17.80 15.50 -2.77
N ASN A 88 -18.23 14.84 -1.69
CA ASN A 88 -17.44 14.65 -0.47
C ASN A 88 -17.11 13.16 -0.25
N ARG A 89 -15.86 12.87 0.17
CA ARG A 89 -15.41 11.52 0.54
C ARG A 89 -15.78 11.16 1.98
N ASP A 90 -17.06 11.26 2.32
CA ASP A 90 -17.59 10.83 3.63
C ASP A 90 -18.01 9.36 3.62
N LYS A 91 -18.18 8.79 2.43
CA LYS A 91 -18.46 7.38 2.16
C LYS A 91 -17.71 6.93 0.91
N ASP A 92 -17.60 5.62 0.74
CA ASP A 92 -16.86 5.00 -0.37
C ASP A 92 -17.50 5.23 -1.77
N ASN A 93 -18.70 5.79 -1.82
CA ASN A 93 -19.49 5.91 -3.03
C ASN A 93 -19.42 7.26 -3.73
N ALA A 94 -18.53 8.18 -3.31
CA ALA A 94 -18.39 9.49 -3.92
C ALA A 94 -16.96 10.05 -3.83
N ALA A 95 -16.65 11.01 -4.68
CA ALA A 95 -15.45 11.85 -4.74
C ALA A 95 -14.13 11.13 -5.10
N LEU A 96 -14.09 9.80 -5.25
CA LEU A 96 -12.86 9.16 -5.73
C LEU A 96 -12.52 9.67 -7.13
N GLY A 97 -11.29 10.16 -7.29
CA GLY A 97 -10.83 10.88 -8.49
C GLY A 97 -10.72 12.39 -8.30
N ASP A 98 -11.37 12.94 -7.26
CA ASP A 98 -11.39 14.39 -6.96
C ASP A 98 -10.34 14.72 -5.88
N TRP A 99 -9.07 14.73 -6.25
CA TRP A 99 -7.92 14.77 -5.35
C TRP A 99 -7.62 16.17 -4.78
N ASN A 100 -8.66 16.93 -4.38
CA ASN A 100 -8.47 18.19 -3.65
C ASN A 100 -8.70 17.95 -2.15
N VAL A 101 -7.94 18.65 -1.32
CA VAL A 101 -8.07 18.54 0.14
C VAL A 101 -9.47 18.96 0.59
N ASP A 102 -10.16 18.11 1.33
CA ASP A 102 -11.42 18.47 1.96
C ASP A 102 -11.19 19.46 3.11
N ARG A 103 -11.41 20.74 2.85
CA ARG A 103 -11.21 21.80 3.83
C ARG A 103 -12.21 21.80 4.99
N ARG A 104 -13.30 21.03 4.89
CA ARG A 104 -14.22 20.79 6.02
C ARG A 104 -13.56 19.88 7.07
N LYS A 105 -12.78 18.89 6.61
CA LYS A 105 -12.08 17.90 7.44
C LYS A 105 -10.70 18.38 7.86
N LEU A 106 -9.99 19.03 6.97
CA LEU A 106 -8.61 19.49 7.10
C LEU A 106 -8.51 20.99 6.79
N PRO A 107 -9.00 21.88 7.65
CA PRO A 107 -9.11 23.32 7.39
C PRO A 107 -7.75 23.98 7.08
N ASN A 108 -6.68 23.49 7.73
CA ASN A 108 -5.32 24.02 7.54
C ASN A 108 -4.52 23.32 6.43
N GLY A 109 -5.08 22.22 5.83
CA GLY A 109 -4.49 21.50 4.70
C GLY A 109 -3.38 20.52 5.04
N LEU A 110 -2.76 19.98 3.98
CA LEU A 110 -1.76 18.90 4.14
C LEU A 110 -0.45 19.39 4.72
N GLN A 111 -0.01 20.60 4.34
CA GLN A 111 1.26 21.17 4.86
C GLN A 111 1.23 21.31 6.37
N HIS A 112 0.09 21.72 6.93
CA HIS A 112 -0.08 21.82 8.40
C HIS A 112 0.12 20.46 9.10
N LEU A 113 -0.44 19.38 8.54
CA LEU A 113 -0.24 18.02 9.07
C LEU A 113 1.22 17.58 8.96
N ASN A 114 1.87 17.89 7.84
CA ASN A 114 3.28 17.58 7.64
C ASN A 114 4.17 18.35 8.63
N ASP A 115 3.93 19.64 8.82
CA ASP A 115 4.67 20.47 9.77
C ASP A 115 4.50 19.96 11.22
N TYR A 116 3.28 19.55 11.57
CA TYR A 116 3.01 18.94 12.86
C TYR A 116 3.77 17.61 13.03
N ALA A 117 3.73 16.73 12.03
CA ALA A 117 4.49 15.49 12.05
C ALA A 117 5.99 15.77 12.26
N LYS A 118 6.55 16.69 11.47
CA LYS A 118 7.97 17.09 11.54
C LYS A 118 8.35 17.64 12.92
N GLN A 119 7.54 18.51 13.51
CA GLN A 119 7.74 19.03 14.88
C GLN A 119 7.78 17.91 15.92
N HIS A 120 7.13 16.79 15.65
CA HIS A 120 7.11 15.61 16.52
C HIS A 120 8.17 14.56 16.15
N GLY A 121 9.04 14.85 15.17
CA GLY A 121 10.06 13.93 14.68
C GLY A 121 9.52 12.77 13.85
N LEU A 122 8.35 12.96 13.27
CA LEU A 122 7.69 12.00 12.39
C LEU A 122 7.80 12.42 10.93
N LYS A 123 7.78 11.44 10.03
CA LYS A 123 7.49 11.63 8.61
C LYS A 123 5.98 11.60 8.38
N PHE A 124 5.52 12.22 7.29
CA PHE A 124 4.12 12.22 6.88
C PHE A 124 3.94 11.47 5.56
N GLY A 125 2.87 10.71 5.46
CA GLY A 125 2.47 9.97 4.27
C GLY A 125 0.96 10.06 4.02
N ILE A 126 0.55 9.72 2.78
CA ILE A 126 -0.83 9.84 2.33
C ILE A 126 -1.23 8.66 1.44
N TRP A 127 -2.51 8.30 1.47
CA TRP A 127 -3.12 7.31 0.59
C TRP A 127 -3.69 7.97 -0.66
N ILE A 128 -3.52 7.30 -1.81
CA ILE A 128 -4.19 7.62 -3.07
C ILE A 128 -4.61 6.35 -3.81
N GLU A 129 -5.65 6.45 -4.63
CA GLU A 129 -6.11 5.43 -5.57
C GLU A 129 -6.33 6.06 -6.95
N PRO A 130 -5.25 6.51 -7.63
CA PRO A 130 -5.35 7.43 -8.75
C PRO A 130 -5.75 6.77 -10.08
N GLU A 131 -5.86 5.44 -10.10
CA GLU A 131 -6.31 4.65 -11.25
C GLU A 131 -7.83 4.42 -11.26
N MET A 132 -8.53 4.92 -10.24
CA MET A 132 -9.97 4.72 -10.04
C MET A 132 -10.71 6.06 -9.92
N GLY A 133 -12.00 6.02 -10.14
CA GLY A 133 -12.90 7.15 -9.88
C GLY A 133 -14.32 6.69 -9.55
N ASN A 134 -15.07 7.51 -8.80
CA ASN A 134 -16.49 7.23 -8.60
C ASN A 134 -17.28 7.57 -9.86
N TRP A 135 -17.93 6.57 -10.41
CA TRP A 135 -18.80 6.67 -11.56
C TRP A 135 -20.08 7.43 -11.20
N LYS A 136 -20.38 8.50 -11.95
CA LYS A 136 -21.52 9.42 -11.71
C LYS A 136 -21.55 10.08 -10.31
N ALA A 137 -20.44 10.03 -9.58
CA ALA A 137 -20.34 10.61 -8.25
C ALA A 137 -18.93 11.20 -7.96
N SER A 138 -18.28 11.74 -9.00
CA SER A 138 -17.07 12.54 -8.91
C SER A 138 -17.10 13.63 -9.97
N GLU A 139 -16.46 14.77 -9.71
CA GLU A 139 -16.24 15.79 -10.73
C GLU A 139 -15.34 15.30 -11.86
N LEU A 140 -14.44 14.37 -11.56
CA LEU A 140 -13.65 13.70 -12.60
C LEU A 140 -14.56 13.04 -13.63
N TYR A 141 -15.58 12.30 -13.19
CA TYR A 141 -16.54 11.69 -14.11
C TYR A 141 -17.39 12.75 -14.84
N ASP A 142 -17.87 13.77 -14.14
CA ASP A 142 -18.69 14.84 -14.75
C ASP A 142 -17.95 15.54 -15.89
N LYS A 143 -16.62 15.73 -15.73
CA LYS A 143 -15.77 16.42 -16.71
C LYS A 143 -15.23 15.49 -17.81
N HIS A 144 -14.97 14.24 -17.47
CA HIS A 144 -14.27 13.28 -18.33
C HIS A 144 -14.86 11.86 -18.25
N PRO A 145 -16.14 11.67 -18.63
CA PRO A 145 -16.74 10.34 -18.62
C PRO A 145 -16.05 9.36 -19.59
N ASP A 146 -15.38 9.88 -20.62
CA ASP A 146 -14.59 9.13 -21.60
C ASP A 146 -13.25 8.64 -21.09
N TRP A 147 -12.84 9.04 -19.87
CA TRP A 147 -11.60 8.58 -19.24
C TRP A 147 -11.75 7.25 -18.48
N PHE A 148 -12.97 6.75 -18.37
CA PHE A 148 -13.24 5.47 -17.69
C PHE A 148 -13.21 4.31 -18.69
N LEU A 149 -12.67 3.17 -18.26
CA LEU A 149 -12.69 1.94 -19.06
C LEU A 149 -14.13 1.49 -19.30
N GLN A 150 -14.56 1.54 -20.54
CA GLN A 150 -15.92 1.15 -20.96
C GLN A 150 -15.94 0.70 -22.42
N ASN A 151 -16.81 -0.24 -22.74
CA ASN A 151 -17.10 -0.59 -24.12
C ASN A 151 -18.00 0.47 -24.77
N THR A 152 -17.85 0.69 -26.07
CA THR A 152 -18.65 1.66 -26.80
C THR A 152 -20.16 1.39 -26.61
N GLY A 153 -20.87 2.39 -26.12
CA GLY A 153 -22.31 2.32 -25.86
C GLY A 153 -22.71 1.51 -24.62
N VAL A 154 -21.75 1.10 -23.79
CA VAL A 154 -21.98 0.35 -22.54
C VAL A 154 -21.36 1.14 -21.38
N GLU A 155 -22.06 1.21 -20.26
CA GLU A 155 -21.53 1.83 -19.05
C GLU A 155 -20.26 1.16 -18.54
N PRO A 156 -19.35 1.89 -17.85
CA PRO A 156 -18.16 1.34 -17.24
C PRO A 156 -18.47 0.12 -16.36
N VAL A 157 -17.55 -0.84 -16.32
CA VAL A 157 -17.61 -1.94 -15.37
C VAL A 157 -17.41 -1.37 -13.96
N GLN A 158 -18.47 -1.47 -13.17
CA GLN A 158 -18.50 -0.88 -11.83
C GLN A 158 -17.98 -1.88 -10.80
N GLN A 159 -17.21 -1.37 -9.86
CA GLN A 159 -16.60 -2.11 -8.75
C GLN A 159 -17.17 -1.61 -7.41
N ARG A 160 -16.81 -2.25 -6.32
CA ARG A 160 -17.12 -1.81 -4.95
C ARG A 160 -18.58 -1.39 -4.78
N GLY A 161 -19.48 -2.34 -5.00
CA GLY A 161 -20.92 -2.12 -4.87
C GLY A 161 -21.54 -1.26 -5.98
N GLY A 162 -20.90 -1.18 -7.14
CA GLY A 162 -21.43 -0.46 -8.30
C GLY A 162 -21.18 1.04 -8.27
N THR A 163 -20.17 1.51 -7.51
CA THR A 163 -19.94 2.95 -7.33
C THR A 163 -18.60 3.43 -7.90
N GLN A 164 -17.65 2.53 -8.15
CA GLN A 164 -16.32 2.86 -8.63
C GLN A 164 -16.03 2.21 -9.97
N ALA A 165 -15.23 2.88 -10.81
CA ALA A 165 -14.80 2.36 -12.09
C ALA A 165 -13.33 2.75 -12.34
N ARG A 166 -12.65 1.90 -13.12
CA ARG A 166 -11.24 2.07 -13.45
C ARG A 166 -11.06 3.10 -14.56
N LEU A 167 -10.01 3.91 -14.46
CA LEU A 167 -9.61 4.86 -15.49
C LEU A 167 -8.87 4.17 -16.63
N ASP A 168 -8.96 4.71 -17.84
CA ASP A 168 -8.30 4.18 -19.05
C ASP A 168 -6.87 4.70 -19.18
N LEU A 169 -5.91 4.03 -18.57
CA LEU A 169 -4.49 4.39 -18.73
C LEU A 169 -3.95 4.22 -20.15
N CYS A 170 -4.66 3.55 -21.07
CA CYS A 170 -4.27 3.56 -22.48
C CYS A 170 -4.35 4.97 -23.09
N ASN A 171 -5.16 5.86 -22.48
CA ASN A 171 -5.27 7.26 -22.87
C ASN A 171 -4.14 8.09 -22.23
N PRO A 172 -3.25 8.73 -23.01
CA PRO A 172 -2.16 9.56 -22.47
C PRO A 172 -2.63 10.71 -21.56
N LYS A 173 -3.82 11.26 -21.79
CA LYS A 173 -4.39 12.31 -20.91
C LYS A 173 -4.67 11.79 -19.51
N VAL A 174 -5.10 10.54 -19.40
CA VAL A 174 -5.31 9.87 -18.11
C VAL A 174 -3.96 9.60 -17.42
N GLN A 175 -2.92 9.21 -18.19
CA GLN A 175 -1.57 9.09 -17.64
C GLN A 175 -1.08 10.42 -17.07
N ASP A 176 -1.28 11.52 -17.79
CA ASP A 176 -0.93 12.87 -17.35
C ASP A 176 -1.71 13.29 -16.09
N PHE A 177 -2.99 12.95 -16.03
CA PHE A 177 -3.82 13.18 -14.85
C PHE A 177 -3.25 12.44 -13.62
N VAL A 178 -2.94 11.15 -13.75
CA VAL A 178 -2.41 10.33 -12.64
C VAL A 178 -1.07 10.85 -12.14
N VAL A 179 -0.15 11.23 -13.04
CA VAL A 179 1.11 11.89 -12.66
C VAL A 179 0.82 13.24 -11.99
N GLY A 180 -0.14 14.01 -12.52
CA GLY A 180 -0.56 15.28 -11.97
C GLY A 180 -1.15 15.21 -10.55
N VAL A 181 -1.75 14.08 -10.16
CA VAL A 181 -2.18 13.84 -8.76
C VAL A 181 -0.97 13.86 -7.82
N VAL A 182 0.07 13.10 -8.14
CA VAL A 182 1.31 13.07 -7.33
C VAL A 182 2.02 14.42 -7.36
N ASP A 183 2.11 15.06 -8.52
CA ASP A 183 2.73 16.39 -8.66
C ASP A 183 2.07 17.43 -7.77
N ARG A 184 0.73 17.41 -7.70
CA ARG A 184 -0.03 18.32 -6.83
C ARG A 184 0.24 18.05 -5.36
N LEU A 185 0.22 16.79 -4.95
CA LEU A 185 0.55 16.42 -3.57
C LEU A 185 1.94 16.89 -3.16
N MET A 186 2.93 16.70 -4.04
CA MET A 186 4.30 17.16 -3.79
C MET A 186 4.45 18.69 -3.86
N THR A 187 3.53 19.39 -4.53
CA THR A 187 3.46 20.86 -4.52
C THR A 187 2.83 21.37 -3.24
N ASP A 188 1.73 20.76 -2.82
CA ASP A 188 0.97 21.14 -1.62
C ASP A 188 1.68 20.71 -0.31
N CYS A 189 2.55 19.71 -0.40
CA CYS A 189 3.32 19.15 0.71
C CYS A 189 4.70 18.68 0.20
N PRO A 190 5.68 19.59 -0.01
CA PRO A 190 6.97 19.26 -0.61
C PRO A 190 7.82 18.24 0.15
N GLU A 191 7.59 18.07 1.45
CA GLU A 191 8.28 17.12 2.31
C GLU A 191 7.46 15.83 2.54
N LEU A 192 6.42 15.58 1.72
CA LEU A 192 5.67 14.32 1.76
C LEU A 192 6.62 13.14 1.53
N ALA A 193 6.71 12.25 2.51
CA ALA A 193 7.72 11.19 2.53
C ALA A 193 7.21 9.84 2.00
N TYR A 194 5.89 9.67 1.94
CA TYR A 194 5.31 8.37 1.67
C TYR A 194 3.95 8.45 0.98
N ILE A 195 3.73 7.58 0.02
CA ILE A 195 2.42 7.37 -0.63
C ILE A 195 2.03 5.89 -0.52
N LYS A 196 0.83 5.61 0.00
CA LYS A 196 0.16 4.33 -0.17
C LYS A 196 -0.67 4.42 -1.45
N TRP A 197 -0.24 3.70 -2.49
CA TRP A 197 -0.89 3.66 -3.79
C TRP A 197 -1.77 2.44 -3.90
N ASP A 198 -3.07 2.63 -3.92
CA ASP A 198 -4.07 1.58 -3.98
C ASP A 198 -4.67 1.39 -5.38
N ASP A 199 -5.33 0.25 -5.57
CA ASP A 199 -6.09 -0.12 -6.76
C ASP A 199 -7.09 -1.22 -6.41
N ASN A 200 -8.32 -0.84 -6.08
CA ASN A 200 -9.35 -1.75 -5.58
C ASN A 200 -10.28 -2.25 -6.69
N ALA A 201 -9.75 -2.53 -7.87
CA ALA A 201 -10.50 -3.02 -9.00
C ALA A 201 -10.05 -4.41 -9.42
N ILE A 202 -11.02 -5.29 -9.73
CA ILE A 202 -10.75 -6.53 -10.45
C ILE A 202 -10.75 -6.27 -11.96
N THR A 203 -9.84 -6.95 -12.66
CA THR A 203 -9.81 -6.91 -14.13
C THR A 203 -10.97 -7.75 -14.67
N ALA A 204 -11.89 -7.12 -15.36
CA ALA A 204 -13.04 -7.76 -15.99
C ALA A 204 -13.31 -7.07 -17.34
N ASN A 205 -14.07 -7.63 -18.19
CA ASN A 205 -14.53 -7.21 -19.52
C ASN A 205 -14.41 -5.71 -19.87
N TYR A 206 -13.20 -5.18 -19.88
CA TYR A 206 -12.95 -3.77 -20.18
C TYR A 206 -12.90 -3.50 -21.68
N GLY A 207 -13.42 -2.35 -22.07
CA GLY A 207 -13.17 -1.69 -23.33
C GLY A 207 -12.49 -0.35 -23.09
N SER A 208 -11.96 0.24 -24.16
CA SER A 208 -11.37 1.58 -24.18
C SER A 208 -12.01 2.41 -25.25
N THR A 209 -12.58 3.54 -24.90
CA THR A 209 -13.08 4.52 -25.89
C THR A 209 -11.96 5.27 -26.60
N TYR A 210 -10.75 5.23 -26.02
CA TYR A 210 -9.54 5.80 -26.63
C TYR A 210 -8.93 4.90 -27.71
N LEU A 211 -8.92 3.58 -27.50
CA LEU A 211 -8.40 2.62 -28.48
C LEU A 211 -9.43 2.39 -29.59
N GLY A 212 -8.97 2.34 -30.84
CA GLY A 212 -9.80 1.92 -31.96
C GLY A 212 -10.30 0.49 -31.82
N SER A 213 -11.36 0.14 -32.52
CA SER A 213 -11.99 -1.19 -32.48
C SER A 213 -11.02 -2.34 -32.84
N ASP A 214 -10.01 -2.07 -33.64
CA ASP A 214 -8.94 -2.97 -34.05
C ASP A 214 -7.89 -3.23 -32.95
N ARG A 215 -7.88 -2.41 -31.89
CA ARG A 215 -6.89 -2.48 -30.79
C ARG A 215 -7.49 -2.83 -29.43
N GLN A 216 -8.77 -3.15 -29.34
CA GLN A 216 -9.42 -3.50 -28.08
C GLN A 216 -8.77 -4.70 -27.39
N SER A 217 -8.25 -5.69 -28.13
CA SER A 217 -7.54 -6.83 -27.57
C SER A 217 -6.21 -6.47 -26.87
N GLN A 218 -5.70 -5.26 -27.11
CA GLN A 218 -4.44 -4.77 -26.52
C GLN A 218 -4.63 -4.10 -25.17
N ILE A 219 -5.87 -3.90 -24.72
CA ILE A 219 -6.18 -3.07 -23.53
C ILE A 219 -5.45 -3.52 -22.28
N TYR A 220 -5.42 -4.82 -22.00
CA TYR A 220 -4.79 -5.35 -20.78
C TYR A 220 -3.28 -5.13 -20.79
N THR A 221 -2.61 -5.47 -21.88
CA THR A 221 -1.17 -5.23 -22.02
C THR A 221 -0.87 -3.72 -22.07
N GLY A 222 -1.67 -2.99 -22.83
CA GLY A 222 -1.55 -1.52 -22.98
C GLY A 222 -1.69 -0.80 -21.65
N TYR A 223 -2.65 -1.20 -20.82
CA TYR A 223 -2.86 -0.65 -19.48
C TYR A 223 -1.62 -0.82 -18.59
N HIS A 224 -1.09 -2.04 -18.50
CA HIS A 224 0.09 -2.30 -17.67
C HIS A 224 1.35 -1.60 -18.17
N LEU A 225 1.54 -1.51 -19.49
CA LEU A 225 2.65 -0.73 -20.07
C LEU A 225 2.49 0.78 -19.78
N ALA A 226 1.26 1.27 -19.80
CA ALA A 226 0.95 2.66 -19.45
C ALA A 226 1.18 2.96 -17.97
N LEU A 227 0.75 2.06 -17.07
CA LEU A 227 1.03 2.16 -15.63
C LEU A 227 2.53 2.24 -15.36
N ARG A 228 3.32 1.37 -16.00
CA ARG A 228 4.79 1.44 -15.88
C ARG A 228 5.34 2.79 -16.30
N LYS A 229 4.90 3.36 -17.43
CA LYS A 229 5.32 4.70 -17.86
C LYS A 229 4.94 5.79 -16.85
N VAL A 230 3.75 5.71 -16.25
CA VAL A 230 3.33 6.64 -15.19
C VAL A 230 4.27 6.54 -14.00
N LEU A 231 4.54 5.33 -13.52
CA LEU A 231 5.42 5.09 -12.38
C LEU A 231 6.88 5.49 -12.69
N GLU A 232 7.38 5.24 -13.90
CA GLU A 232 8.70 5.68 -14.36
C GLU A 232 8.81 7.22 -14.32
N ARG A 233 7.78 7.95 -14.78
CA ARG A 233 7.74 9.41 -14.73
C ARG A 233 7.77 9.92 -13.29
N ILE A 234 7.00 9.30 -12.38
CA ILE A 234 6.95 9.66 -10.97
C ILE A 234 8.32 9.40 -10.32
N ARG A 235 8.91 8.22 -10.53
CA ARG A 235 10.22 7.87 -10.00
C ARG A 235 11.36 8.77 -10.49
N ALA A 236 11.33 9.17 -11.77
CA ALA A 236 12.31 10.10 -12.32
C ALA A 236 12.23 11.48 -11.66
N LYS A 237 11.05 11.91 -11.21
CA LYS A 237 10.82 13.22 -10.60
C LYS A 237 10.98 13.20 -9.08
N TYR A 238 10.58 12.11 -8.44
CA TYR A 238 10.54 11.91 -6.98
C TYR A 238 11.23 10.60 -6.58
N PRO A 239 12.55 10.48 -6.77
CA PRO A 239 13.28 9.22 -6.53
C PRO A 239 13.28 8.78 -5.07
N ASP A 240 13.21 9.73 -4.12
CA ASP A 240 13.27 9.46 -2.67
C ASP A 240 11.90 9.23 -2.04
N LEU A 241 10.80 9.46 -2.79
CA LEU A 241 9.45 9.23 -2.30
C LEU A 241 9.21 7.74 -2.09
N VAL A 242 8.90 7.33 -0.87
CA VAL A 242 8.55 5.94 -0.60
C VAL A 242 7.14 5.66 -1.12
N ILE A 243 6.96 4.61 -1.92
CA ILE A 243 5.65 4.21 -2.44
C ILE A 243 5.36 2.77 -2.03
N GLN A 244 4.27 2.58 -1.28
CA GLN A 244 3.70 1.27 -0.99
C GLN A 244 2.67 0.90 -2.05
N GLY A 245 2.79 -0.28 -2.65
CA GLY A 245 1.77 -0.83 -3.53
C GLY A 245 0.68 -1.55 -2.74
N CYS A 246 -0.56 -1.18 -2.99
CA CYS A 246 -1.77 -1.87 -2.52
C CYS A 246 -2.69 -2.15 -3.72
N ALA A 247 -3.43 -3.24 -3.68
CA ALA A 247 -4.49 -3.54 -4.62
C ALA A 247 -5.46 -4.51 -3.93
N SER A 248 -6.36 -3.97 -3.11
CA SER A 248 -7.14 -4.75 -2.14
C SER A 248 -6.22 -5.71 -1.38
N GLY A 249 -5.13 -5.19 -0.84
CA GLY A 249 -4.01 -5.95 -0.32
C GLY A 249 -3.00 -6.33 -1.40
N GLY A 250 -2.65 -7.61 -1.47
CA GLY A 250 -1.55 -8.14 -2.28
C GLY A 250 -1.84 -8.40 -3.76
N GLY A 251 -2.95 -7.94 -4.32
CA GLY A 251 -3.38 -8.24 -5.68
C GLY A 251 -2.38 -7.82 -6.77
N ARG A 252 -1.42 -6.96 -6.44
CA ARG A 252 -0.44 -6.39 -7.36
C ARG A 252 1.01 -6.74 -7.00
N VAL A 253 1.22 -7.63 -6.03
CA VAL A 253 2.56 -8.05 -5.63
C VAL A 253 3.18 -8.94 -6.70
N ASN A 254 4.09 -8.38 -7.49
CA ASN A 254 4.80 -9.11 -8.53
C ASN A 254 6.16 -8.47 -8.87
N TYR A 255 7.07 -9.24 -9.45
CA TYR A 255 8.42 -8.78 -9.78
C TYR A 255 8.48 -7.67 -10.83
N GLY A 256 7.46 -7.53 -11.67
CA GLY A 256 7.38 -6.47 -12.69
C GLY A 256 7.13 -5.08 -12.10
N LEU A 257 6.59 -5.02 -10.88
CA LEU A 257 6.31 -3.77 -10.18
C LEU A 257 7.32 -3.44 -9.06
N LEU A 258 8.17 -4.39 -8.65
CA LEU A 258 9.24 -4.12 -7.67
C LEU A 258 10.11 -2.89 -7.99
N PRO A 259 10.45 -2.58 -9.27
CA PRO A 259 11.26 -1.39 -9.58
C PRO A 259 10.58 -0.05 -9.24
N TYR A 260 9.27 -0.07 -9.01
CA TYR A 260 8.48 1.15 -8.81
C TYR A 260 7.95 1.31 -7.40
N PHE A 261 7.89 0.23 -6.61
CA PHE A 261 7.40 0.23 -5.24
C PHE A 261 8.51 -0.15 -4.26
N ASP A 262 8.51 0.50 -3.11
CA ASP A 262 9.45 0.22 -2.03
C ASP A 262 9.00 -0.95 -1.17
N GLU A 263 7.69 -1.15 -1.05
CA GLU A 263 7.05 -2.21 -0.30
C GLU A 263 5.62 -2.45 -0.78
N PHE A 264 4.97 -3.51 -0.29
CA PHE A 264 3.60 -3.86 -0.63
C PHE A 264 2.77 -4.14 0.62
N TRP A 265 1.50 -3.74 0.59
CA TRP A 265 0.48 -4.20 1.50
C TRP A 265 0.07 -5.61 1.12
N THR A 266 0.41 -6.61 1.93
CA THR A 266 0.27 -8.03 1.55
C THR A 266 -1.17 -8.54 1.57
N SER A 267 -2.02 -7.95 2.40
CA SER A 267 -3.44 -8.30 2.49
C SER A 267 -4.19 -7.29 3.36
N ASP A 268 -5.43 -6.98 2.97
CA ASP A 268 -6.37 -6.23 3.80
C ASP A 268 -6.88 -7.04 5.01
N ASN A 269 -6.63 -8.34 5.03
CA ASN A 269 -6.92 -9.15 6.21
C ASN A 269 -5.82 -8.97 7.25
N THR A 270 -6.10 -8.20 8.28
CA THR A 270 -5.17 -7.85 9.37
C THR A 270 -5.29 -8.76 10.59
N ASP A 271 -6.16 -9.78 10.55
CA ASP A 271 -6.22 -10.81 11.60
C ASP A 271 -4.87 -11.50 11.74
N ALA A 272 -4.25 -11.42 12.91
CA ALA A 272 -2.88 -11.89 13.11
C ALA A 272 -2.73 -13.40 12.86
N LEU A 273 -3.76 -14.21 13.15
CA LEU A 273 -3.71 -15.64 12.86
C LEU A 273 -3.72 -15.91 11.35
N GLN A 274 -4.55 -15.16 10.58
CA GLN A 274 -4.55 -15.27 9.12
C GLN A 274 -3.23 -14.74 8.53
N ARG A 275 -2.68 -13.69 9.10
CA ARG A 275 -1.40 -13.12 8.67
C ARG A 275 -0.22 -14.08 8.83
N VAL A 276 -0.24 -15.02 9.76
CA VAL A 276 0.77 -16.09 9.81
C VAL A 276 0.87 -16.82 8.47
N TYR A 277 -0.27 -17.20 7.89
CA TYR A 277 -0.33 -17.91 6.61
C TYR A 277 -0.04 -16.99 5.41
N ILE A 278 -0.61 -15.79 5.41
CA ILE A 278 -0.45 -14.80 4.32
C ILE A 278 1.02 -14.39 4.21
N GLN A 279 1.66 -14.04 5.32
CA GLN A 279 3.07 -13.62 5.33
C GLN A 279 4.01 -14.79 5.05
N TRP A 280 3.68 -15.99 5.51
CA TRP A 280 4.41 -17.19 5.14
C TRP A 280 4.41 -17.41 3.63
N GLY A 281 3.24 -17.33 2.98
CA GLY A 281 3.09 -17.49 1.54
C GLY A 281 3.84 -16.39 0.76
N THR A 282 3.64 -15.13 1.13
CA THR A 282 4.29 -13.98 0.48
C THR A 282 5.82 -14.07 0.59
N SER A 283 6.31 -14.43 1.76
CA SER A 283 7.75 -14.55 2.01
C SER A 283 8.44 -15.68 1.22
N GLN A 284 7.70 -16.56 0.52
CA GLN A 284 8.34 -17.55 -0.35
C GLN A 284 9.14 -16.88 -1.46
N PHE A 285 8.66 -15.74 -1.96
CA PHE A 285 9.26 -15.05 -3.11
C PHE A 285 9.73 -13.64 -2.79
N PHE A 286 9.13 -12.95 -1.81
CA PHE A 286 9.39 -11.54 -1.54
C PHE A 286 10.11 -11.34 -0.20
N PRO A 287 11.14 -10.45 -0.15
CA PRO A 287 11.89 -10.19 1.07
C PRO A 287 11.06 -9.45 2.12
N ALA A 288 11.46 -9.54 3.39
CA ALA A 288 10.72 -8.98 4.51
C ALA A 288 10.52 -7.46 4.43
N ASN A 289 11.50 -6.71 3.88
CA ASN A 289 11.36 -5.26 3.69
C ASN A 289 10.39 -4.87 2.56
N ALA A 290 9.94 -5.83 1.74
CA ALA A 290 8.88 -5.62 0.76
C ALA A 290 7.49 -5.97 1.31
N MET A 291 7.39 -6.53 2.53
CA MET A 291 6.13 -6.97 3.14
C MET A 291 5.72 -6.04 4.28
N ALA A 292 4.70 -5.22 4.06
CA ALA A 292 4.08 -4.45 5.13
C ALA A 292 3.18 -5.35 6.00
N ALA A 293 3.34 -5.24 7.32
CA ALA A 293 2.60 -6.01 8.30
C ALA A 293 2.23 -5.12 9.50
N HIS A 294 0.94 -5.09 9.85
CA HIS A 294 0.44 -4.17 10.85
C HIS A 294 -0.15 -4.89 12.07
N VAL A 295 0.05 -4.29 13.23
CA VAL A 295 -0.68 -4.60 14.47
C VAL A 295 -2.03 -3.90 14.38
N SER A 296 -3.11 -4.66 14.26
CA SER A 296 -4.49 -4.15 14.18
C SER A 296 -5.21 -4.20 15.53
N ALA A 297 -6.42 -3.65 15.58
CA ALA A 297 -7.28 -3.68 16.76
C ALA A 297 -7.73 -5.12 17.12
N ALA A 298 -8.16 -5.30 18.37
CA ALA A 298 -8.84 -6.50 18.84
C ALA A 298 -10.12 -6.10 19.59
N PRO A 299 -11.29 -6.63 19.22
CA PRO A 299 -11.52 -7.63 18.17
C PRO A 299 -11.12 -7.13 16.78
N ASN A 300 -10.62 -8.04 15.93
CA ASN A 300 -10.32 -7.71 14.53
C ASN A 300 -11.61 -7.39 13.76
N HIS A 301 -11.61 -6.35 12.93
CA HIS A 301 -12.82 -5.88 12.25
C HIS A 301 -13.40 -6.88 11.24
N GLN A 302 -12.59 -7.74 10.62
CA GLN A 302 -13.04 -8.72 9.64
C GLN A 302 -13.46 -10.05 10.27
N THR A 303 -12.66 -10.57 11.19
CA THR A 303 -12.84 -11.92 11.74
C THR A 303 -13.51 -11.94 13.10
N GLN A 304 -13.61 -10.79 13.77
CA GLN A 304 -14.12 -10.62 15.13
C GLN A 304 -13.30 -11.38 16.19
N ARG A 305 -12.11 -11.86 15.85
CA ARG A 305 -11.23 -12.52 16.81
C ARG A 305 -10.57 -11.53 17.74
N THR A 306 -10.49 -11.90 19.00
CA THR A 306 -9.69 -11.21 20.01
C THR A 306 -8.40 -11.97 20.21
N ILE A 307 -7.30 -11.46 19.65
CA ILE A 307 -5.97 -12.05 19.70
C ILE A 307 -5.10 -11.23 20.67
N PRO A 308 -4.31 -11.88 21.56
CA PRO A 308 -3.43 -11.18 22.48
C PRO A 308 -2.47 -10.21 21.78
N LEU A 309 -2.21 -9.06 22.39
CA LEU A 309 -1.36 -8.00 21.82
C LEU A 309 0.04 -8.52 21.47
N LYS A 310 0.64 -9.35 22.35
CA LYS A 310 1.94 -9.95 22.07
C LYS A 310 1.94 -10.73 20.75
N PHE A 311 0.97 -11.61 20.53
CA PHE A 311 0.89 -12.39 19.29
C PHE A 311 0.72 -11.51 18.05
N ARG A 312 -0.07 -10.43 18.15
CA ARG A 312 -0.23 -9.45 17.05
C ARG A 312 1.10 -8.78 16.69
N PHE A 313 1.93 -8.42 17.67
CA PHE A 313 3.28 -7.90 17.45
C PHE A 313 4.21 -8.97 16.87
N ASP A 314 4.27 -10.16 17.46
CA ASP A 314 5.14 -11.26 17.00
C ASP A 314 4.93 -11.55 15.49
N VAL A 315 3.67 -11.49 15.02
CA VAL A 315 3.35 -11.70 13.61
C VAL A 315 3.70 -10.50 12.74
N ALA A 316 3.41 -9.28 13.20
CA ALA A 316 3.69 -8.06 12.42
C ALA A 316 5.19 -7.77 12.30
N GLU A 317 5.99 -8.15 13.29
CA GLU A 317 7.45 -7.99 13.27
C GLU A 317 8.16 -8.87 12.23
N ALA A 318 7.49 -9.88 11.68
CA ALA A 318 8.06 -10.72 10.61
C ALA A 318 8.21 -10.02 9.24
N GLY A 319 7.80 -8.76 9.13
CA GLY A 319 7.93 -7.90 7.96
C GLY A 319 8.30 -6.47 8.35
N ARG A 320 7.85 -5.49 7.57
CA ARG A 320 7.92 -4.09 7.95
C ARG A 320 6.79 -3.80 8.95
N LEU A 321 7.16 -3.59 10.20
CA LEU A 321 6.22 -3.33 11.29
C LEU A 321 5.45 -2.01 11.08
N GLY A 322 4.14 -2.07 11.22
CA GLY A 322 3.27 -0.91 11.33
C GLY A 322 2.17 -1.13 12.36
N ILE A 323 1.46 -0.06 12.66
CA ILE A 323 0.32 -0.02 13.58
C ILE A 323 -0.89 0.45 12.76
N GLU A 324 -2.03 -0.19 12.94
CA GLU A 324 -3.28 0.17 12.25
C GLU A 324 -4.46 0.11 13.22
N MET A 325 -4.34 0.88 14.29
CA MET A 325 -5.35 1.06 15.32
C MET A 325 -5.09 2.38 16.07
N ARG A 326 -6.01 2.79 16.88
CA ARG A 326 -5.81 3.97 17.73
C ARG A 326 -4.91 3.62 18.93
N PRO A 327 -3.75 4.26 19.11
CA PRO A 327 -2.92 4.04 20.28
C PRO A 327 -3.61 4.39 21.62
N SER A 328 -4.60 5.28 21.58
CA SER A 328 -5.43 5.60 22.75
C SER A 328 -6.27 4.44 23.28
N ASP A 329 -6.46 3.38 22.49
CA ASP A 329 -7.22 2.20 22.92
C ASP A 329 -6.37 1.22 23.75
N PHE A 330 -5.07 1.46 23.87
CA PHE A 330 -4.21 0.67 24.74
C PHE A 330 -4.42 1.04 26.21
N THR A 331 -4.53 0.03 27.05
CA THR A 331 -4.34 0.22 28.51
C THR A 331 -2.89 0.63 28.79
N THR A 332 -2.62 1.22 29.94
CA THR A 332 -1.25 1.60 30.35
C THR A 332 -0.25 0.45 30.23
N LYS A 333 -0.66 -0.77 30.62
CA LYS A 333 0.18 -1.97 30.50
C LYS A 333 0.44 -2.37 29.04
N GLN A 334 -0.58 -2.27 28.18
CA GLN A 334 -0.45 -2.57 26.76
C GLN A 334 0.41 -1.53 26.05
N LEU A 335 0.28 -0.26 26.42
CA LEU A 335 1.10 0.82 25.88
C LEU A 335 2.58 0.60 26.20
N ALA A 336 2.91 0.31 27.46
CA ALA A 336 4.29 0.02 27.86
C ALA A 336 4.87 -1.20 27.13
N PHE A 337 4.07 -2.26 26.92
CA PHE A 337 4.48 -3.41 26.13
C PHE A 337 4.72 -3.02 24.65
N ALA A 338 3.81 -2.24 24.04
CA ALA A 338 3.92 -1.83 22.65
C ALA A 338 5.15 -0.93 22.41
N GLN A 339 5.45 -0.02 23.34
CA GLN A 339 6.65 0.81 23.29
C GLN A 339 7.92 -0.04 23.28
N GLN A 340 8.00 -1.02 24.20
CA GLN A 340 9.14 -1.93 24.26
C GLN A 340 9.27 -2.77 22.98
N ALA A 341 8.15 -3.29 22.46
CA ALA A 341 8.15 -4.08 21.22
C ALA A 341 8.63 -3.25 20.02
N VAL A 342 8.17 -2.00 19.88
CA VAL A 342 8.64 -1.09 18.83
C VAL A 342 10.15 -0.80 18.97
N GLU A 343 10.64 -0.56 20.17
CA GLU A 343 12.07 -0.34 20.44
C GLU A 343 12.90 -1.58 20.05
N ASP A 344 12.48 -2.76 20.49
CA ASP A 344 13.15 -4.03 20.18
C ASP A 344 13.13 -4.29 18.67
N TYR A 345 11.99 -4.07 18.01
CA TYR A 345 11.91 -4.19 16.55
C TYR A 345 12.88 -3.23 15.85
N LYS A 346 12.96 -1.97 16.25
CA LYS A 346 13.88 -0.99 15.64
C LYS A 346 15.34 -1.41 15.77
N ARG A 347 15.70 -2.06 16.86
CA ARG A 347 17.03 -2.63 17.07
C ARG A 347 17.29 -3.85 16.17
N LEU A 348 16.28 -4.69 15.95
CA LEU A 348 16.36 -5.95 15.21
C LEU A 348 16.04 -5.81 13.72
N ARG A 349 15.31 -4.77 13.32
CA ARG A 349 14.80 -4.62 11.94
C ARG A 349 15.85 -4.68 10.83
N PRO A 350 17.11 -4.24 11.01
CA PRO A 350 18.11 -4.44 9.95
C PRO A 350 18.32 -5.91 9.62
N VAL A 351 18.31 -6.79 10.65
CA VAL A 351 18.41 -8.24 10.44
C VAL A 351 17.10 -8.80 9.89
N ILE A 352 15.95 -8.38 10.40
CA ILE A 352 14.64 -8.86 9.92
C ILE A 352 14.41 -8.46 8.46
N GLN A 353 14.60 -7.20 8.14
CA GLN A 353 14.27 -6.64 6.82
C GLN A 353 15.31 -6.99 5.74
N LEU A 354 16.57 -7.05 6.09
CA LEU A 354 17.67 -7.23 5.13
C LEU A 354 18.38 -8.58 5.24
N GLY A 355 18.18 -9.33 6.31
CA GLY A 355 18.80 -10.62 6.53
C GLY A 355 18.18 -11.75 5.71
N ASP A 356 18.77 -12.91 5.85
CA ASP A 356 18.32 -14.15 5.24
C ASP A 356 17.23 -14.80 6.10
N LEU A 357 16.13 -15.15 5.46
CA LEU A 357 15.00 -15.82 6.10
C LEU A 357 15.15 -17.34 6.06
N TYR A 358 15.10 -17.97 7.23
CA TYR A 358 14.99 -19.42 7.41
C TYR A 358 13.63 -19.75 8.02
N ARG A 359 12.86 -20.61 7.36
CA ARG A 359 11.57 -21.12 7.83
C ARG A 359 11.81 -22.39 8.60
N LEU A 360 11.67 -22.33 9.93
CA LEU A 360 12.00 -23.45 10.82
C LEU A 360 10.81 -24.37 11.02
N LEU A 361 9.59 -23.81 11.14
CA LEU A 361 8.37 -24.58 11.36
C LEU A 361 7.23 -23.99 10.52
N SER A 362 6.65 -24.82 9.66
CA SER A 362 5.56 -24.42 8.76
C SER A 362 4.22 -24.34 9.50
N PRO A 363 3.42 -23.27 9.27
CA PRO A 363 2.07 -23.19 9.82
C PRO A 363 1.10 -24.23 9.24
N TYR A 364 1.47 -24.91 8.15
CA TYR A 364 0.68 -25.97 7.51
C TYR A 364 0.99 -27.37 8.04
N GLU A 365 2.01 -27.50 8.89
CA GLU A 365 2.41 -28.77 9.49
C GLU A 365 1.86 -28.88 10.92
N GLN A 366 1.83 -30.07 11.47
CA GLN A 366 1.44 -30.36 12.86
C GLN A 366 0.08 -29.74 13.27
N GLY A 367 -0.88 -29.68 12.35
CA GLY A 367 -2.21 -29.11 12.62
C GLY A 367 -2.26 -27.59 12.78
N GLY A 368 -1.20 -26.87 12.38
CA GLY A 368 -1.16 -25.39 12.44
C GLY A 368 -0.95 -24.84 13.87
N VAL A 369 -0.38 -25.64 14.77
CA VAL A 369 -0.22 -25.26 16.19
C VAL A 369 0.86 -24.20 16.40
N ALA A 370 1.87 -24.16 15.52
CA ALA A 370 2.99 -23.22 15.62
C ALA A 370 3.59 -22.91 14.25
N ALA A 371 4.20 -21.72 14.15
CA ALA A 371 5.04 -21.33 13.03
C ALA A 371 6.32 -20.67 13.57
N SER A 372 7.44 -20.84 12.88
CA SER A 372 8.70 -20.26 13.34
C SER A 372 9.57 -19.83 12.18
N HIS A 373 10.10 -18.62 12.29
CA HIS A 373 11.07 -18.02 11.38
C HIS A 373 12.35 -17.67 12.13
N MET A 374 13.48 -17.70 11.42
CA MET A 374 14.75 -17.16 11.90
C MET A 374 15.30 -16.22 10.82
N TYR A 375 15.76 -15.06 11.23
CA TYR A 375 16.46 -14.11 10.38
C TYR A 375 17.93 -14.09 10.77
N VAL A 376 18.80 -14.12 9.77
CA VAL A 376 20.25 -14.13 9.97
C VAL A 376 20.84 -12.98 9.21
N SER A 377 21.71 -12.18 9.85
CA SER A 377 22.46 -11.14 9.17
C SER A 377 23.30 -11.75 8.04
N ALA A 378 23.20 -11.16 6.86
CA ALA A 378 23.97 -11.56 5.69
C ALA A 378 25.42 -11.08 5.78
#